data_370945b74328f0186980df5af9d540ba
#
_entry.id   370945b74328f0186980df5af9d540ba
#
_cell.length_a   1.000
_cell.length_b   1.000
_cell.length_c   1.000
_cell.angle_alpha   90.00
_cell.angle_beta   90.00
_cell.angle_gamma   90.00
#
_symmetry.space_group_name_H-M   'P 1'
#
loop_
_entity.id
_entity.type
_entity.pdbx_description
1 polymer ?
#
loop_
_entity_poly.entity_id
_entity_poly.type
_entity_poly.pdbx_seq_one_letter_code
_entity_poly.pdbx_strand_id
1 'polypeptide(L)'
;SANRHKDILFVVSAGNNGLDIDIHQVFPASFALENMVVVTSSDLFGHLPRHSNYGIKSVDFMVSAEQVDVFDHRGAFSTTGGSSYAAPMLAALATRFLAKNKSATTRDIVAFLESRAIRKGKKLVKFGWIPDPSDDFKF
;
A
#
# COMPACT_ATOMS: atom_id res chain seq x y z
N SER A 1 8.06 -15.08 13.04
CA SER A 1 6.85 -14.34 12.66
C SER A 1 7.10 -12.83 12.68
N ALA A 2 6.27 -12.07 11.97
CA ALA A 2 6.36 -10.60 11.90
C ALA A 2 6.36 -9.95 13.29
N ASN A 3 5.58 -10.48 14.24
CA ASN A 3 5.50 -9.99 15.61
C ASN A 3 6.83 -10.09 16.39
N ARG A 4 7.75 -10.96 15.99
CA ARG A 4 9.07 -11.11 16.61
C ARG A 4 10.14 -10.19 16.02
N HIS A 5 9.88 -9.60 14.84
CA HIS A 5 10.83 -8.80 14.08
C HIS A 5 10.32 -7.37 13.92
N LYS A 6 10.21 -6.65 15.05
CA LYS A 6 9.68 -5.29 15.11
C LYS A 6 10.54 -4.24 14.37
N ASP A 7 11.76 -4.58 14.05
CA ASP A 7 12.70 -3.80 13.24
C ASP A 7 12.45 -3.94 11.73
N ILE A 8 11.59 -4.86 11.32
CA ILE A 8 11.21 -5.10 9.93
C ILE A 8 9.78 -4.59 9.70
N LEU A 9 9.60 -3.71 8.72
CA LEU A 9 8.27 -3.29 8.26
C LEU A 9 7.77 -4.25 7.17
N PHE A 10 6.60 -4.84 7.41
CA PHE A 10 5.92 -5.69 6.43
C PHE A 10 4.88 -4.86 5.66
N VAL A 11 5.00 -4.84 4.35
CA VAL A 11 4.02 -4.22 3.46
C VAL A 11 3.18 -5.31 2.82
N VAL A 12 1.88 -5.29 3.06
CA VAL A 12 0.95 -6.37 2.76
C VAL A 12 -0.19 -5.88 1.88
N SER A 13 -0.51 -6.66 0.86
CA SER A 13 -1.66 -6.44 -0.01
C SER A 13 -2.97 -6.72 0.73
N ALA A 14 -3.96 -5.84 0.57
CA ALA A 14 -5.29 -6.01 1.14
C ALA A 14 -6.13 -7.09 0.44
N GLY A 15 -5.76 -7.46 -0.80
CA GLY A 15 -6.51 -8.41 -1.63
C GLY A 15 -7.46 -7.73 -2.62
N ASN A 16 -8.02 -8.55 -3.53
CA ASN A 16 -8.78 -8.08 -4.69
C ASN A 16 -10.14 -8.81 -4.83
N ASN A 17 -10.89 -8.90 -3.74
CA ASN A 17 -12.19 -9.58 -3.72
C ASN A 17 -13.37 -8.62 -3.57
N GLY A 18 -13.13 -7.30 -3.56
CA GLY A 18 -14.15 -6.28 -3.40
C GLY A 18 -14.81 -6.28 -2.01
N LEU A 19 -14.08 -6.70 -0.99
CA LEU A 19 -14.60 -6.89 0.36
C LEU A 19 -14.16 -5.79 1.32
N ASP A 20 -15.06 -5.46 2.23
CA ASP A 20 -14.70 -4.75 3.45
C ASP A 20 -14.02 -5.74 4.41
N ILE A 21 -12.70 -5.62 4.56
CA ILE A 21 -11.92 -6.55 5.39
C ILE A 21 -11.94 -6.22 6.88
N ASP A 22 -12.59 -5.13 7.27
CA ASP A 22 -12.96 -4.89 8.67
C ASP A 22 -14.05 -5.89 9.11
N ILE A 23 -14.87 -6.34 8.17
CA ILE A 23 -15.97 -7.29 8.39
C ILE A 23 -15.56 -8.71 7.99
N HIS A 24 -14.97 -8.84 6.79
CA HIS A 24 -14.55 -10.11 6.20
C HIS A 24 -13.03 -10.24 6.27
N GLN A 25 -12.51 -10.83 7.33
CA GLN A 25 -11.07 -10.93 7.56
C GLN A 25 -10.33 -11.64 6.42
N VAL A 26 -9.23 -11.04 5.99
CA VAL A 26 -8.30 -11.57 4.98
C VAL A 26 -6.90 -11.58 5.57
N PHE A 27 -6.27 -12.74 5.61
CA PHE A 27 -4.93 -12.87 6.15
C PHE A 27 -3.87 -12.89 5.05
N PRO A 28 -2.70 -12.28 5.29
CA PRO A 28 -2.22 -11.72 6.55
C PRO A 28 -2.71 -10.29 6.87
N ALA A 29 -3.41 -9.62 5.97
CA ALA A 29 -3.80 -8.20 6.12
C ALA A 29 -4.56 -7.91 7.43
N SER A 30 -5.39 -8.84 7.88
CA SER A 30 -6.22 -8.65 9.09
C SER A 30 -5.50 -8.97 10.42
N PHE A 31 -4.17 -9.20 10.41
CA PHE A 31 -3.43 -9.43 11.66
C PHE A 31 -3.25 -8.19 12.54
N ALA A 32 -3.36 -6.99 11.98
CA ALA A 32 -3.25 -5.72 12.71
C ALA A 32 -1.97 -5.58 13.56
N LEU A 33 -0.81 -5.90 13.00
CA LEU A 33 0.48 -5.79 13.68
C LEU A 33 1.06 -4.37 13.57
N GLU A 34 1.75 -3.90 14.62
CA GLU A 34 2.37 -2.57 14.64
C GLU A 34 3.40 -2.34 13.54
N ASN A 35 4.11 -3.39 13.13
CA ASN A 35 5.11 -3.36 12.07
C ASN A 35 4.58 -3.88 10.73
N MET A 36 3.29 -3.72 10.50
CA MET A 36 2.63 -4.10 9.26
C MET A 36 1.85 -2.94 8.70
N VAL A 37 2.00 -2.70 7.42
CA VAL A 37 1.23 -1.73 6.65
C VAL A 37 0.46 -2.48 5.57
N VAL A 38 -0.85 -2.27 5.55
CA VAL A 38 -1.75 -2.89 4.58
C VAL A 38 -2.14 -1.87 3.53
N VAL A 39 -1.99 -2.23 2.26
CA VAL A 39 -2.26 -1.35 1.13
C VAL A 39 -3.21 -1.98 0.14
N THR A 40 -4.10 -1.16 -0.40
CA THR A 40 -5.00 -1.52 -1.50
C THR A 40 -4.69 -0.67 -2.74
N SER A 41 -5.22 -1.07 -3.89
CA SER A 41 -5.06 -0.31 -5.12
C SER A 41 -6.14 0.75 -5.29
N SER A 42 -5.81 1.83 -5.98
CA SER A 42 -6.72 2.83 -6.48
C SER A 42 -6.50 3.09 -7.96
N ASP A 43 -7.43 3.77 -8.61
CA ASP A 43 -7.19 4.37 -9.91
C ASP A 43 -6.27 5.61 -9.79
N LEU A 44 -5.98 6.26 -10.91
CA LEU A 44 -5.12 7.46 -10.96
C LEU A 44 -5.73 8.67 -10.26
N PHE A 45 -7.01 8.63 -9.91
CA PHE A 45 -7.75 9.72 -9.28
C PHE A 45 -8.05 9.47 -7.79
N GLY A 46 -7.57 8.35 -7.26
CA GLY A 46 -7.79 7.96 -5.87
C GLY A 46 -9.15 7.29 -5.61
N HIS A 47 -9.81 6.80 -6.65
CA HIS A 47 -11.04 6.03 -6.49
C HIS A 47 -10.72 4.54 -6.30
N LEU A 48 -11.48 3.89 -5.42
CA LEU A 48 -11.33 2.47 -5.17
C LEU A 48 -11.99 1.67 -6.31
N PRO A 49 -11.24 0.83 -7.03
CA PRO A 49 -11.82 -0.09 -8.00
C PRO A 49 -12.75 -1.10 -7.33
N ARG A 50 -13.75 -1.58 -8.09
CA ARG A 50 -14.76 -2.49 -7.58
C ARG A 50 -14.19 -3.79 -6.98
N HIS A 51 -13.06 -4.27 -7.52
CA HIS A 51 -12.41 -5.50 -7.07
C HIS A 51 -11.49 -5.30 -5.87
N SER A 52 -11.09 -4.07 -5.54
CA SER A 52 -10.13 -3.82 -4.46
C SER A 52 -10.78 -3.97 -3.09
N ASN A 53 -10.11 -4.68 -2.19
CA ASN A 53 -10.51 -4.73 -0.80
C ASN A 53 -10.24 -3.39 -0.11
N TYR A 54 -11.01 -3.10 0.92
CA TYR A 54 -10.94 -1.86 1.69
C TYR A 54 -11.25 -2.12 3.17
N GLY A 55 -11.14 -1.10 4.00
CA GLY A 55 -11.44 -1.16 5.42
C GLY A 55 -10.79 0.00 6.16
N ILE A 56 -11.57 0.77 6.89
CA ILE A 56 -11.08 1.96 7.61
C ILE A 56 -10.20 1.64 8.82
N LYS A 57 -10.23 0.40 9.29
CA LYS A 57 -9.39 -0.10 10.39
C LYS A 57 -8.26 -0.99 9.91
N SER A 58 -8.53 -1.83 8.92
CA SER A 58 -7.64 -2.92 8.49
C SER A 58 -6.74 -2.56 7.30
N VAL A 59 -7.09 -1.53 6.52
CA VAL A 59 -6.28 -1.08 5.39
C VAL A 59 -5.75 0.32 5.67
N ASP A 60 -4.44 0.48 5.61
CA ASP A 60 -3.78 1.74 5.96
C ASP A 60 -3.80 2.74 4.82
N PHE A 61 -3.44 2.31 3.60
CA PHE A 61 -3.25 3.20 2.46
C PHE A 61 -3.89 2.66 1.18
N MET A 62 -4.22 3.59 0.30
CA MET A 62 -4.53 3.36 -1.10
C MET A 62 -3.39 3.90 -1.96
N VAL A 63 -2.99 3.18 -2.99
CA VAL A 63 -1.94 3.59 -3.94
C VAL A 63 -2.42 3.38 -5.36
N SER A 64 -2.13 4.33 -6.25
CA SER A 64 -2.49 4.21 -7.68
C SER A 64 -1.74 3.04 -8.33
N ALA A 65 -2.42 1.93 -8.53
CA ALA A 65 -1.84 0.68 -9.01
C ALA A 65 -2.78 -0.11 -9.95
N GLU A 66 -3.68 0.59 -10.67
CA GLU A 66 -4.62 -0.03 -11.59
C GLU A 66 -4.17 0.03 -13.07
N GLN A 67 -3.21 0.89 -13.37
CA GLN A 67 -2.64 1.02 -14.71
C GLN A 67 -1.12 0.90 -14.62
N VAL A 68 -0.66 -0.29 -14.25
CA VAL A 68 0.77 -0.58 -14.12
C VAL A 68 1.27 -1.24 -15.40
N ASP A 69 2.24 -0.61 -16.01
CA ASP A 69 2.90 -1.13 -17.20
C ASP A 69 3.79 -2.32 -16.82
N VAL A 70 3.59 -3.43 -17.46
CA VAL A 70 4.35 -4.65 -17.22
C VAL A 70 4.81 -5.31 -18.52
N PHE A 71 5.91 -6.04 -18.40
CA PHE A 71 6.38 -6.94 -19.45
C PHE A 71 6.29 -8.38 -18.95
N ASP A 72 5.73 -9.26 -19.76
CA ASP A 72 5.71 -10.68 -19.44
C ASP A 72 7.09 -11.32 -19.67
N HIS A 73 7.20 -12.61 -19.37
CA HIS A 73 8.43 -13.37 -19.55
C HIS A 73 8.90 -13.49 -21.02
N ARG A 74 8.05 -13.12 -21.97
CA ARG A 74 8.34 -13.08 -23.41
C ARG A 74 8.67 -11.67 -23.91
N GLY A 75 8.65 -10.67 -23.00
CA GLY A 75 8.86 -9.28 -23.35
C GLY A 75 7.64 -8.60 -23.97
N ALA A 76 6.46 -9.22 -23.92
CA ALA A 76 5.23 -8.58 -24.38
C ALA A 76 4.75 -7.54 -23.36
N PHE A 77 4.45 -6.36 -23.86
CA PHE A 77 3.94 -5.25 -23.05
C PHE A 77 2.45 -5.42 -22.76
N SER A 78 2.04 -5.14 -21.52
CA SER A 78 0.64 -5.06 -21.14
C SER A 78 0.47 -4.12 -19.95
N THR A 79 -0.79 -3.82 -19.65
CA THR A 79 -1.18 -3.03 -18.47
C THR A 79 -1.97 -3.91 -17.52
N THR A 80 -1.65 -3.84 -16.24
CA THR A 80 -2.31 -4.62 -15.20
C THR A 80 -2.57 -3.75 -13.96
N GLY A 81 -3.25 -4.30 -12.97
CA GLY A 81 -3.53 -3.61 -11.73
C GLY A 81 -3.88 -4.54 -10.59
N GLY A 82 -4.02 -3.95 -9.42
CA GLY A 82 -4.43 -4.63 -8.20
C GLY A 82 -3.53 -4.35 -7.01
N SER A 83 -3.99 -4.75 -5.83
CA SER A 83 -3.27 -4.52 -4.57
C SER A 83 -1.91 -5.21 -4.51
N SER A 84 -1.70 -6.27 -5.30
CA SER A 84 -0.39 -6.93 -5.45
C SER A 84 0.67 -6.04 -6.10
N TYR A 85 0.26 -5.03 -6.85
CA TYR A 85 1.17 -4.01 -7.43
C TYR A 85 1.29 -2.79 -6.52
N ALA A 86 0.26 -2.47 -5.74
CA ALA A 86 0.29 -1.41 -4.74
C ALA A 86 1.33 -1.69 -3.64
N ALA A 87 1.42 -2.92 -3.18
CA ALA A 87 2.34 -3.30 -2.11
C ALA A 87 3.82 -3.05 -2.46
N PRO A 88 4.37 -3.50 -3.60
CA PRO A 88 5.75 -3.19 -3.97
C PRO A 88 5.99 -1.69 -4.22
N MET A 89 5.02 -0.95 -4.73
CA MET A 89 5.14 0.51 -4.89
C MET A 89 5.29 1.22 -3.54
N LEU A 90 4.47 0.84 -2.57
CA LEU A 90 4.55 1.40 -1.22
C LEU A 90 5.85 0.98 -0.53
N ALA A 91 6.28 -0.26 -0.70
CA ALA A 91 7.55 -0.76 -0.18
C ALA A 91 8.74 0.00 -0.77
N ALA A 92 8.72 0.32 -2.07
CA ALA A 92 9.75 1.11 -2.71
C ALA A 92 9.83 2.53 -2.14
N LEU A 93 8.69 3.18 -1.91
CA LEU A 93 8.64 4.49 -1.27
C LEU A 93 9.21 4.46 0.16
N ALA A 94 8.81 3.45 0.96
CA ALA A 94 9.33 3.25 2.31
C ALA A 94 10.84 3.01 2.31
N THR A 95 11.35 2.20 1.39
CA THR A 95 12.78 1.89 1.25
C THR A 95 13.60 3.14 0.92
N ARG A 96 13.08 4.04 0.12
CA ARG A 96 13.76 5.31 -0.20
C ARG A 96 13.85 6.24 0.98
N PHE A 97 12.78 6.35 1.73
CA PHE A 97 12.81 7.09 2.99
C PHE A 97 13.87 6.52 3.92
N LEU A 98 13.90 5.20 4.07
CA LEU A 98 14.90 4.51 4.92
C LEU A 98 16.32 4.72 4.40
N ALA A 99 16.55 4.72 3.09
CA ALA A 99 17.87 4.96 2.50
C ALA A 99 18.43 6.34 2.83
N LYS A 100 17.57 7.34 2.95
CA LYS A 100 17.92 8.72 3.35
C LYS A 100 17.93 8.91 4.87
N ASN A 101 17.28 8.03 5.62
CA ASN A 101 17.11 8.11 7.07
C ASN A 101 17.45 6.75 7.68
N LYS A 102 18.71 6.36 7.63
CA LYS A 102 19.19 5.01 7.98
C LYS A 102 18.88 4.55 9.40
N SER A 103 18.66 5.51 10.30
CA SER A 103 18.30 5.24 11.71
C SER A 103 16.79 5.22 11.95
N ALA A 104 15.97 5.37 10.91
CA ALA A 104 14.52 5.39 11.03
C ALA A 104 13.99 4.05 11.55
N THR A 105 13.07 4.14 12.50
CA THR A 105 12.32 2.98 12.99
C THR A 105 11.15 2.65 12.07
N THR A 106 10.52 1.50 12.27
CA THR A 106 9.29 1.15 11.52
C THR A 106 8.19 2.20 11.76
N ARG A 107 8.10 2.74 12.97
CA ARG A 107 7.16 3.83 13.30
C ARG A 107 7.46 5.11 12.53
N ASP A 108 8.73 5.48 12.36
CA ASP A 108 9.15 6.63 11.58
C ASP A 108 8.78 6.48 10.10
N ILE A 109 8.95 5.27 9.55
CA ILE A 109 8.57 4.96 8.17
C ILE A 109 7.06 5.10 7.99
N VAL A 110 6.26 4.54 8.89
CA VAL A 110 4.80 4.65 8.84
C VAL A 110 4.34 6.10 8.95
N ALA A 111 4.96 6.89 9.84
CA ALA A 111 4.67 8.32 9.96
C ALA A 111 4.98 9.09 8.68
N PHE A 112 6.08 8.75 8.01
CA PHE A 112 6.41 9.32 6.69
C PHE A 112 5.34 8.97 5.64
N LEU A 113 4.95 7.71 5.52
CA LEU A 113 3.91 7.27 4.60
C LEU A 113 2.58 7.98 4.87
N GLU A 114 2.22 8.11 6.15
CA GLU A 114 1.03 8.84 6.58
C GLU A 114 1.07 10.32 6.15
N SER A 115 2.24 10.96 6.25
CA SER A 115 2.44 12.34 5.79
C SER A 115 2.24 12.53 4.29
N ARG A 116 2.42 11.47 3.50
CA ARG A 116 2.24 11.46 2.04
C ARG A 116 0.81 11.19 1.63
N ALA A 117 -0.03 10.68 2.53
CA ALA A 117 -1.39 10.32 2.21
C ALA A 117 -2.32 11.53 2.16
N ILE A 118 -3.22 11.52 1.21
CA ILE A 118 -4.26 12.53 1.00
C ILE A 118 -5.61 11.90 1.34
N ARG A 119 -6.41 12.59 2.14
CA ARG A 119 -7.80 12.22 2.36
C ARG A 119 -8.68 12.84 1.30
N LYS A 120 -9.35 12.01 0.51
CA LYS A 120 -10.20 12.45 -0.58
C LYS A 120 -11.49 11.62 -0.61
N GLY A 121 -12.64 12.32 -0.63
CA GLY A 121 -13.94 11.69 -0.69
C GLY A 121 -14.29 10.86 0.54
N LYS A 122 -15.03 9.76 0.33
CA LYS A 122 -15.43 8.84 1.39
C LYS A 122 -14.22 8.13 1.98
N LYS A 123 -14.17 8.01 3.30
CA LYS A 123 -13.11 7.27 3.99
C LYS A 123 -13.29 5.77 3.74
N LEU A 124 -12.34 5.16 3.03
CA LEU A 124 -12.31 3.74 2.68
C LEU A 124 -11.13 3.01 3.30
N VAL A 125 -10.10 3.76 3.70
CA VAL A 125 -8.88 3.26 4.35
C VAL A 125 -8.52 4.17 5.52
N LYS A 126 -7.59 3.72 6.36
CA LYS A 126 -7.26 4.39 7.61
C LYS A 126 -6.62 5.77 7.41
N PHE A 127 -5.57 5.86 6.60
CA PHE A 127 -4.79 7.09 6.44
C PHE A 127 -5.10 7.85 5.15
N GLY A 128 -5.35 7.18 4.05
CA GLY A 128 -5.73 7.80 2.80
C GLY A 128 -4.98 7.28 1.57
N TRP A 129 -4.98 8.10 0.54
CA TRP A 129 -4.45 7.80 -0.77
C TRP A 129 -3.10 8.47 -1.01
N ILE A 130 -2.14 7.70 -1.49
CA ILE A 130 -0.85 8.18 -1.96
C ILE A 130 -0.90 8.20 -3.49
N PRO A 131 -1.01 9.39 -4.12
CA PRO A 131 -1.35 9.50 -5.54
C PRO A 131 -0.30 8.92 -6.48
N ASP A 132 0.96 9.24 -6.27
CA ASP A 132 2.05 8.73 -7.08
C ASP A 132 3.32 8.55 -6.25
N PRO A 133 3.55 7.34 -5.75
CA PRO A 133 4.75 7.07 -4.98
C PRO A 133 6.04 7.19 -5.81
N SER A 134 5.95 7.23 -7.14
CA SER A 134 7.10 7.39 -8.02
C SER A 134 7.56 8.86 -8.16
N ASP A 135 6.71 9.82 -7.87
CA ASP A 135 7.08 11.25 -7.92
C ASP A 135 8.19 11.64 -6.93
N ASP A 136 8.35 10.85 -5.87
CA ASP A 136 9.46 11.00 -4.94
C ASP A 136 10.81 10.53 -5.51
N PHE A 137 10.85 10.07 -6.74
CA PHE A 137 12.08 9.73 -7.46
C PHE A 137 12.81 10.95 -8.02
N LYS A 138 12.20 12.09 -8.04
CA LYS A 138 12.87 13.34 -8.46
C LYS A 138 13.78 13.81 -7.33
N PHE A 139 15.03 13.56 -7.53
CA PHE A 139 16.10 14.06 -6.69
C PHE A 139 16.46 15.47 -7.13
#